data_0fbf54adbb2547b93d87f03283d0f8ef
#
_entry.id   0fbf54adbb2547b93d87f03283d0f8ef
#
_cell.length_a   1.000
_cell.length_b   1.000
_cell.length_c   1.000
_cell.angle_alpha   90.00
_cell.angle_beta   90.00
_cell.angle_gamma   90.00
#
_symmetry.space_group_name_H-M   'P 1'
#
loop_
_entity.id
_entity.type
_entity.pdbx_description
1 polymer ?
#
loop_
_entity_poly.entity_id
_entity_poly.type
_entity_poly.pdbx_seq_one_letter_code
_entity_poly.pdbx_strand_id
1 'polypeptide(L)'
;MPLGKKSQSLATVLDQMTAEGAAELTERLAGDALRCYACGHRCLIGEGKRGICKVRYNERGRLLVPANYVAALACDPTEKKPFFHAMPGSDTLTFGMLGCDLHCSYCQNWLTSQALRDDSAGTRPQAVSSDRLISLAKAYGASMVGSSYNEPLITAEWAVEVFKKAKPEGFKTAFISNGNATPQVLDYLRPWTDCYKIDLKSMSDRNYRQLGGVVGNILETVKMVHERGFWEEIVTLVIPGFNDSEDELKRAADFIASVSPDIPWHVTAFHQDYNMTENANTTAEQLIRACEIGRGAGLKFVYAGNLPGRVGRWENTYCPACDELLVERYGYVIRKMIVTKEGECPKCAEKIPGVWS
;
A
#
# COMPACT_ATOMS: atom_id res chain seq x y z
N MET A 1 34.38 15.20 32.51
CA MET A 1 33.82 14.44 31.38
C MET A 1 32.34 14.30 31.63
N PRO A 2 31.43 14.84 30.80
CA PRO A 2 29.99 14.56 30.94
C PRO A 2 29.74 13.15 30.45
N LEU A 3 29.14 12.32 31.29
CA LEU A 3 28.64 10.99 30.98
C LEU A 3 27.69 11.07 29.78
N GLY A 4 28.06 10.42 28.70
CA GLY A 4 27.24 10.35 27.48
C GLY A 4 25.82 9.87 27.81
N LYS A 5 24.80 10.65 27.44
CA LYS A 5 23.41 10.22 27.46
C LYS A 5 23.32 8.90 26.67
N LYS A 6 23.01 7.79 27.36
CA LYS A 6 22.67 6.53 26.67
C LYS A 6 21.57 6.88 25.66
N SER A 7 21.80 6.61 24.38
CA SER A 7 20.79 6.80 23.36
C SER A 7 19.57 5.95 23.72
N GLN A 8 18.40 6.58 23.82
CA GLN A 8 17.15 5.85 24.06
C GLN A 8 16.93 4.85 22.91
N SER A 9 16.41 3.67 23.22
CA SER A 9 16.04 2.70 22.19
C SER A 9 14.93 3.30 21.31
N LEU A 10 14.87 2.89 20.03
CA LEU A 10 13.83 3.33 19.11
C LEU A 10 12.42 3.04 19.67
N ALA A 11 12.23 1.88 20.30
CA ALA A 11 10.97 1.51 20.94
C ALA A 11 10.57 2.54 22.03
N THR A 12 11.51 2.94 22.89
CA THR A 12 11.26 3.93 23.94
C THR A 12 10.88 5.31 23.36
N VAL A 13 11.49 5.71 22.24
CA VAL A 13 11.13 6.96 21.55
C VAL A 13 9.73 6.88 21.00
N LEU A 14 9.36 5.76 20.38
CA LEU A 14 8.03 5.55 19.80
C LEU A 14 6.93 5.48 20.86
N ASP A 15 7.21 4.99 22.06
CA ASP A 15 6.24 4.94 23.15
C ASP A 15 5.78 6.34 23.61
N GLN A 16 6.58 7.37 23.30
CA GLN A 16 6.22 8.78 23.55
C GLN A 16 5.40 9.41 22.41
N MET A 17 5.28 8.69 21.27
CA MET A 17 4.60 9.13 20.05
C MET A 17 3.40 8.23 19.75
N THR A 18 2.51 8.11 20.73
CA THR A 18 1.33 7.24 20.66
C THR A 18 0.06 7.99 21.04
N ALA A 19 -1.07 7.45 20.60
CA ALA A 19 -2.41 7.81 21.02
C ALA A 19 -3.19 6.54 21.41
N GLU A 20 -4.36 6.70 22.00
CA GLU A 20 -5.27 5.59 22.25
C GLU A 20 -5.85 5.08 20.94
N GLY A 21 -5.85 3.75 20.75
CA GLY A 21 -6.39 3.09 19.55
C GLY A 21 -7.90 3.25 19.46
N ALA A 22 -8.43 3.22 18.25
CA ALA A 22 -9.86 3.32 17.99
C ALA A 22 -10.63 2.15 18.63
N ALA A 23 -11.77 2.46 19.21
CA ALA A 23 -12.66 1.46 19.83
C ALA A 23 -13.11 0.40 18.81
N GLU A 24 -13.35 0.80 17.57
CA GLU A 24 -13.72 -0.06 16.45
C GLU A 24 -12.65 -1.10 16.10
N LEU A 25 -11.40 -0.81 16.44
CA LEU A 25 -10.25 -1.68 16.17
C LEU A 25 -9.77 -2.43 17.42
N THR A 26 -10.50 -2.37 18.53
CA THR A 26 -10.08 -2.90 19.82
C THR A 26 -11.22 -3.64 20.52
N GLU A 27 -10.99 -4.88 20.90
CA GLU A 27 -11.89 -5.63 21.78
C GLU A 27 -11.22 -5.82 23.14
N ARG A 28 -11.92 -5.44 24.21
CA ARG A 28 -11.44 -5.71 25.58
C ARG A 28 -11.85 -7.11 26.00
N LEU A 29 -10.89 -7.82 26.57
CA LEU A 29 -11.07 -9.19 27.05
C LEU A 29 -10.85 -9.27 28.57
N ALA A 30 -11.09 -10.43 29.15
CA ALA A 30 -10.86 -10.65 30.59
C ALA A 30 -9.36 -10.46 30.94
N GLY A 31 -9.09 -9.94 32.16
CA GLY A 31 -7.73 -9.76 32.68
C GLY A 31 -6.94 -8.68 31.96
N ASP A 32 -7.58 -7.59 31.56
CA ASP A 32 -6.99 -6.45 30.84
C ASP A 32 -6.29 -6.82 29.51
N ALA A 33 -6.52 -8.01 28.97
CA ALA A 33 -6.08 -8.39 27.66
C ALA A 33 -6.93 -7.69 26.57
N LEU A 34 -6.30 -7.41 25.41
CA LEU A 34 -6.95 -6.77 24.27
C LEU A 34 -6.79 -7.64 23.03
N ARG A 35 -7.80 -7.62 22.16
CA ARG A 35 -7.70 -8.09 20.78
C ARG A 35 -7.65 -6.89 19.85
N CYS A 36 -6.61 -6.85 19.01
CA CYS A 36 -6.42 -5.79 18.02
C CYS A 36 -6.93 -6.26 16.64
N TYR A 37 -7.74 -5.45 15.98
CA TYR A 37 -8.33 -5.72 14.67
C TYR A 37 -7.75 -4.86 13.53
N ALA A 38 -6.64 -4.18 13.75
CA ALA A 38 -6.03 -3.36 12.71
C ALA A 38 -5.51 -4.17 11.50
N CYS A 39 -5.10 -5.42 11.70
CA CYS A 39 -4.68 -6.30 10.61
C CYS A 39 -5.12 -7.75 10.84
N GLY A 40 -4.97 -8.60 9.82
CA GLY A 40 -5.40 -10.01 9.82
C GLY A 40 -4.76 -10.90 10.86
N HIS A 41 -3.70 -10.45 11.53
CA HIS A 41 -3.14 -11.18 12.68
C HIS A 41 -4.07 -11.21 13.90
N ARG A 42 -4.98 -10.23 14.05
CA ARG A 42 -5.93 -10.16 15.16
C ARG A 42 -5.27 -10.46 16.51
N CYS A 43 -4.13 -9.80 16.78
CA CYS A 43 -3.27 -10.09 17.93
C CYS A 43 -4.04 -10.04 19.25
N LEU A 44 -3.88 -11.09 20.06
CA LEU A 44 -4.20 -11.07 21.48
C LEU A 44 -3.02 -10.41 22.21
N ILE A 45 -3.26 -9.25 22.84
CA ILE A 45 -2.22 -8.41 23.45
C ILE A 45 -2.49 -8.33 24.96
N GLY A 46 -1.74 -9.11 25.75
CA GLY A 46 -1.77 -9.03 27.20
C GLY A 46 -1.17 -7.71 27.73
N GLU A 47 -1.41 -7.41 29.00
CA GLU A 47 -0.85 -6.23 29.69
C GLU A 47 0.67 -6.13 29.51
N GLY A 48 1.16 -4.95 29.15
CA GLY A 48 2.58 -4.66 28.89
C GLY A 48 3.16 -5.33 27.64
N LYS A 49 2.34 -6.01 26.82
CA LYS A 49 2.79 -6.72 25.60
C LYS A 49 2.48 -5.90 24.33
N ARG A 50 3.19 -6.25 23.25
CA ARG A 50 3.03 -5.68 21.91
C ARG A 50 2.45 -6.70 20.95
N GLY A 51 1.71 -6.21 19.95
CA GLY A 51 1.31 -6.98 18.80
C GLY A 51 2.51 -7.39 17.93
N ILE A 52 2.28 -8.26 16.94
CA ILE A 52 3.30 -8.75 16.01
C ILE A 52 4.00 -7.62 15.24
N CYS A 53 3.32 -6.50 14.97
CA CYS A 53 3.87 -5.31 14.34
C CYS A 53 4.85 -4.52 15.22
N LYS A 54 4.91 -4.82 16.52
CA LYS A 54 5.74 -4.20 17.58
C LYS A 54 5.47 -2.72 17.90
N VAL A 55 4.53 -2.07 17.21
CA VAL A 55 4.20 -0.65 17.40
C VAL A 55 2.86 -0.42 18.11
N ARG A 56 1.99 -1.42 18.15
CA ARG A 56 0.71 -1.39 18.88
C ARG A 56 0.88 -2.21 20.16
N TYR A 57 0.53 -1.66 21.31
CA TYR A 57 0.74 -2.34 22.59
C TYR A 57 -0.37 -2.03 23.60
N ASN A 58 -0.48 -2.89 24.59
CA ASN A 58 -1.44 -2.77 25.66
C ASN A 58 -0.77 -2.15 26.90
N GLU A 59 -1.32 -1.08 27.39
CA GLU A 59 -0.94 -0.47 28.66
C GLU A 59 -2.20 -0.24 29.51
N ARG A 60 -2.32 -1.01 30.59
CA ARG A 60 -3.42 -0.93 31.56
C ARG A 60 -4.80 -1.08 30.89
N GLY A 61 -4.95 -2.08 30.05
CA GLY A 61 -6.19 -2.33 29.32
C GLY A 61 -6.54 -1.28 28.25
N ARG A 62 -5.57 -0.44 27.83
CA ARG A 62 -5.71 0.51 26.71
C ARG A 62 -4.77 0.12 25.59
N LEU A 63 -5.29 0.05 24.37
CA LEU A 63 -4.46 -0.13 23.19
C LEU A 63 -3.79 1.20 22.83
N LEU A 64 -2.46 1.26 22.87
CA LEU A 64 -1.70 2.40 22.40
C LEU A 64 -1.18 2.13 20.99
N VAL A 65 -1.29 3.14 20.12
CA VAL A 65 -1.01 3.05 18.68
C VAL A 65 -0.14 4.23 18.24
N PRO A 66 0.66 4.09 17.16
CA PRO A 66 1.50 5.17 16.64
C PRO A 66 0.69 6.41 16.25
N ALA A 67 1.18 7.59 16.63
CA ALA A 67 0.56 8.87 16.30
C ALA A 67 1.59 10.02 16.26
N ASN A 68 1.25 11.08 15.54
CA ASN A 68 1.96 12.38 15.55
C ASN A 68 3.44 12.32 15.11
N TYR A 69 3.81 11.40 14.22
CA TYR A 69 5.12 11.36 13.61
C TYR A 69 5.10 10.79 12.19
N VAL A 70 6.16 11.06 11.45
CA VAL A 70 6.49 10.38 10.19
C VAL A 70 7.92 9.84 10.24
N ALA A 71 8.19 8.76 9.52
CA ALA A 71 9.52 8.21 9.29
C ALA A 71 9.93 8.33 7.81
N ALA A 72 8.95 8.53 6.94
CA ALA A 72 9.13 8.84 5.53
C ALA A 72 8.08 9.85 5.09
N LEU A 73 8.48 10.80 4.25
CA LEU A 73 7.61 11.82 3.68
C LEU A 73 8.16 12.21 2.29
N ALA A 74 7.33 12.12 1.27
CA ALA A 74 7.68 12.57 -0.08
C ALA A 74 6.44 13.04 -0.84
N CYS A 75 6.61 13.98 -1.74
CA CYS A 75 5.62 14.35 -2.74
C CYS A 75 6.12 13.88 -4.09
N ASP A 76 5.46 12.91 -4.68
CA ASP A 76 5.87 12.22 -5.89
C ASP A 76 4.68 12.06 -6.85
N PRO A 77 4.92 11.83 -8.16
CA PRO A 77 3.86 11.45 -9.08
C PRO A 77 2.99 10.31 -8.55
N THR A 78 1.69 10.43 -8.74
CA THR A 78 0.71 9.42 -8.28
C THR A 78 0.98 8.05 -8.90
N GLU A 79 1.51 8.00 -10.12
CA GLU A 79 1.95 6.79 -10.81
C GLU A 79 3.02 6.00 -10.04
N LYS A 80 3.84 6.67 -9.23
CA LYS A 80 4.86 6.00 -8.39
C LYS A 80 4.25 5.23 -7.21
N LYS A 81 2.95 5.43 -6.91
CA LYS A 81 2.24 4.78 -5.77
C LYS A 81 1.50 3.47 -6.07
N PRO A 82 1.68 2.80 -7.08
CA PRO A 82 1.24 2.81 -8.46
C PRO A 82 -0.29 2.88 -8.57
N PHE A 83 -0.76 4.09 -8.80
CA PHE A 83 -2.13 4.38 -9.20
C PHE A 83 -2.13 4.93 -10.61
N PHE A 84 -2.67 4.18 -11.56
CA PHE A 84 -2.72 4.58 -12.97
C PHE A 84 -4.11 5.05 -13.40
N HIS A 85 -5.13 4.69 -12.63
CA HIS A 85 -6.52 5.11 -12.83
C HIS A 85 -7.05 6.00 -11.69
N ALA A 86 -6.16 6.53 -10.85
CA ALA A 86 -6.53 7.49 -9.83
C ALA A 86 -5.70 8.77 -9.99
N MET A 87 -6.34 9.87 -10.38
CA MET A 87 -5.72 11.20 -10.54
C MET A 87 -4.42 11.17 -11.36
N PRO A 88 -4.37 10.53 -12.56
CA PRO A 88 -3.14 10.38 -13.32
C PRO A 88 -2.53 11.74 -13.67
N GLY A 89 -1.20 11.85 -13.59
CA GLY A 89 -0.44 13.07 -13.81
C GLY A 89 -0.46 14.06 -12.64
N SER A 90 -1.07 13.71 -11.54
CA SER A 90 -1.02 14.52 -10.30
C SER A 90 0.10 14.04 -9.37
N ASP A 91 0.40 14.87 -8.36
CA ASP A 91 1.30 14.53 -7.28
C ASP A 91 0.55 14.08 -6.03
N THR A 92 1.12 13.09 -5.34
CA THR A 92 0.64 12.58 -4.04
C THR A 92 1.64 12.92 -2.95
N LEU A 93 1.22 13.66 -1.91
CA LEU A 93 1.97 13.70 -0.67
C LEU A 93 1.78 12.39 0.07
N THR A 94 2.84 11.60 0.17
CA THR A 94 2.80 10.31 0.85
C THR A 94 3.60 10.36 2.15
N PHE A 95 2.98 9.95 3.23
CA PHE A 95 3.62 9.81 4.53
C PHE A 95 3.67 8.35 4.96
N GLY A 96 4.69 8.00 5.73
CA GLY A 96 4.84 6.69 6.35
C GLY A 96 5.37 6.78 7.77
N MET A 97 5.04 5.78 8.55
CA MET A 97 5.48 5.64 9.94
C MET A 97 6.48 4.47 10.04
N LEU A 98 6.65 3.88 11.21
CA LEU A 98 7.53 2.74 11.43
C LEU A 98 6.75 1.47 11.69
N GLY A 99 7.33 0.33 11.28
CA GLY A 99 6.82 -1.01 11.53
C GLY A 99 5.98 -1.58 10.38
N CYS A 100 5.81 -2.89 10.41
CA CYS A 100 4.99 -3.67 9.48
C CYS A 100 4.50 -4.92 10.19
N ASP A 101 3.39 -5.46 9.78
CA ASP A 101 2.87 -6.73 10.24
C ASP A 101 3.47 -7.93 9.48
N LEU A 102 4.09 -7.68 8.32
CA LEU A 102 4.90 -8.65 7.56
C LEU A 102 6.41 -8.38 7.72
N HIS A 103 7.25 -9.34 7.26
CA HIS A 103 8.72 -9.25 7.31
C HIS A 103 9.38 -9.74 6.02
N CYS A 104 8.95 -9.16 4.89
CA CYS A 104 9.44 -9.52 3.57
C CYS A 104 10.96 -9.34 3.45
N SER A 105 11.68 -10.39 3.04
CA SER A 105 13.13 -10.35 2.83
C SER A 105 13.58 -9.43 1.69
N TYR A 106 12.66 -9.06 0.80
CA TYR A 106 12.88 -8.17 -0.36
C TYR A 106 12.28 -6.77 -0.17
N CYS A 107 12.04 -6.34 1.07
CA CYS A 107 11.34 -5.08 1.31
C CYS A 107 12.18 -3.87 0.90
N GLN A 108 11.77 -3.14 -0.13
CA GLN A 108 12.42 -1.90 -0.57
C GLN A 108 12.28 -0.75 0.45
N ASN A 109 11.30 -0.84 1.36
CA ASN A 109 11.08 0.11 2.45
C ASN A 109 11.54 -0.46 3.81
N TRP A 110 12.53 -1.35 3.84
CA TRP A 110 12.96 -2.05 5.06
C TRP A 110 13.44 -1.11 6.17
N LEU A 111 14.02 0.03 5.82
CA LEU A 111 14.46 1.06 6.77
C LEU A 111 13.32 1.56 7.67
N THR A 112 12.09 1.61 7.16
CA THR A 112 10.90 2.00 7.92
C THR A 112 10.12 0.80 8.41
N SER A 113 9.86 -0.18 7.54
CA SER A 113 8.99 -1.31 7.83
C SER A 113 9.61 -2.32 8.81
N GLN A 114 10.94 -2.49 8.81
CA GLN A 114 11.66 -3.43 9.66
C GLN A 114 12.42 -2.77 10.82
N ALA A 115 12.28 -1.46 11.01
CA ALA A 115 13.03 -0.66 11.99
C ALA A 115 13.01 -1.19 13.44
N LEU A 116 11.96 -1.94 13.84
CA LEU A 116 11.84 -2.56 15.16
C LEU A 116 12.23 -4.05 15.18
N ARG A 117 12.70 -4.59 14.05
CA ARG A 117 13.13 -5.99 13.92
C ARG A 117 14.58 -6.13 13.49
N ASP A 118 15.12 -5.08 12.86
CA ASP A 118 16.47 -5.06 12.32
C ASP A 118 17.21 -3.82 12.84
N ASP A 119 18.23 -4.03 13.64
CA ASP A 119 19.02 -2.96 14.27
C ASP A 119 19.82 -2.12 13.24
N SER A 120 19.98 -2.63 12.01
CA SER A 120 20.61 -1.89 10.91
C SER A 120 19.66 -0.87 10.25
N ALA A 121 18.36 -0.95 10.51
CA ALA A 121 17.36 0.01 10.03
C ALA A 121 17.41 1.31 10.85
N GLY A 122 18.26 2.24 10.44
CA GLY A 122 18.60 3.46 11.18
C GLY A 122 17.61 4.62 11.08
N THR A 123 16.36 4.42 10.70
CA THR A 123 15.37 5.50 10.51
C THR A 123 14.85 6.03 11.85
N ARG A 124 14.83 7.35 12.00
CA ARG A 124 14.29 8.03 13.20
C ARG A 124 12.93 8.66 12.90
N PRO A 125 11.95 8.57 13.82
CA PRO A 125 10.69 9.25 13.68
C PRO A 125 10.89 10.78 13.83
N GLN A 126 10.14 11.54 13.05
CA GLN A 126 10.08 12.99 13.11
C GLN A 126 8.69 13.40 13.56
N ALA A 127 8.59 14.12 14.67
CA ALA A 127 7.31 14.62 15.18
C ALA A 127 6.67 15.56 14.13
N VAL A 128 5.40 15.30 13.81
CA VAL A 128 4.63 16.10 12.87
C VAL A 128 3.15 16.01 13.21
N SER A 129 2.43 17.12 13.12
CA SER A 129 0.97 17.14 13.24
C SER A 129 0.30 16.85 11.89
N SER A 130 -0.94 16.36 11.95
CA SER A 130 -1.79 16.19 10.78
C SER A 130 -2.00 17.51 10.02
N ASP A 131 -2.17 18.65 10.73
CA ASP A 131 -2.27 19.98 10.09
C ASP A 131 -1.02 20.36 9.30
N ARG A 132 0.16 20.01 9.82
CA ARG A 132 1.41 20.26 9.10
C ARG A 132 1.52 19.45 7.82
N LEU A 133 1.05 18.19 7.83
CA LEU A 133 1.02 17.35 6.62
C LEU A 133 0.11 17.95 5.55
N ILE A 134 -1.08 18.44 5.93
CA ILE A 134 -2.00 19.10 4.98
C ILE A 134 -1.40 20.40 4.45
N SER A 135 -0.75 21.19 5.31
CA SER A 135 -0.05 22.41 4.88
C SER A 135 1.06 22.10 3.86
N LEU A 136 1.79 21.01 4.05
CA LEU A 136 2.81 20.55 3.10
C LEU A 136 2.19 20.07 1.78
N ALA A 137 1.09 19.30 1.83
CA ALA A 137 0.39 18.87 0.64
C ALA A 137 -0.06 20.05 -0.23
N LYS A 138 -0.61 21.10 0.41
CA LYS A 138 -0.95 22.38 -0.28
C LYS A 138 0.29 23.06 -0.87
N ALA A 139 1.35 23.18 -0.09
CA ALA A 139 2.58 23.86 -0.53
C ALA A 139 3.27 23.16 -1.71
N TYR A 140 3.18 21.84 -1.78
CA TYR A 140 3.70 21.06 -2.91
C TYR A 140 2.73 20.93 -4.10
N GLY A 141 1.51 21.45 -3.98
CA GLY A 141 0.50 21.35 -5.05
C GLY A 141 -0.01 19.92 -5.26
N ALA A 142 0.08 19.06 -4.24
CA ALA A 142 -0.43 17.71 -4.32
C ALA A 142 -1.96 17.71 -4.56
N SER A 143 -2.45 16.71 -5.28
CA SER A 143 -3.89 16.46 -5.43
C SER A 143 -4.37 15.31 -4.55
N MET A 144 -3.45 14.51 -4.03
CA MET A 144 -3.74 13.35 -3.21
C MET A 144 -2.84 13.32 -1.96
N VAL A 145 -3.36 12.76 -0.87
CA VAL A 145 -2.61 12.47 0.36
C VAL A 145 -2.68 10.97 0.62
N GLY A 146 -1.52 10.31 0.78
CA GLY A 146 -1.42 8.86 0.90
C GLY A 146 -0.67 8.38 2.12
N SER A 147 -1.10 7.25 2.70
CA SER A 147 -0.38 6.52 3.75
C SER A 147 0.32 5.30 3.14
N SER A 148 1.66 5.18 3.33
CA SER A 148 2.50 4.16 2.70
C SER A 148 3.85 3.96 3.43
N TYR A 149 4.86 3.36 2.76
CA TYR A 149 6.25 3.11 3.19
C TYR A 149 6.44 2.10 4.31
N ASN A 150 5.56 2.06 5.27
CA ASN A 150 5.37 0.96 6.22
C ASN A 150 4.08 0.22 5.87
N GLU A 151 3.56 -0.66 6.74
CA GLU A 151 2.19 -1.13 6.57
C GLU A 151 1.22 -0.15 7.23
N PRO A 152 0.40 0.58 6.49
CA PRO A 152 -0.48 1.58 7.07
C PRO A 152 -1.65 1.03 7.87
N LEU A 153 -2.01 -0.26 7.75
CA LEU A 153 -3.04 -0.90 8.59
C LEU A 153 -2.70 -0.81 10.08
N ILE A 154 -1.42 -0.97 10.42
CA ILE A 154 -0.99 -0.91 11.83
C ILE A 154 -0.96 0.53 12.38
N THR A 155 -1.13 1.53 11.52
CA THR A 155 -1.16 2.96 11.81
C THR A 155 -2.43 3.62 11.27
N ALA A 156 -3.51 2.84 11.16
CA ALA A 156 -4.76 3.25 10.52
C ALA A 156 -5.40 4.48 11.20
N GLU A 157 -5.29 4.58 12.53
CA GLU A 157 -5.84 5.71 13.28
C GLU A 157 -5.16 7.03 12.89
N TRP A 158 -3.83 7.03 12.75
CA TRP A 158 -3.11 8.21 12.28
C TRP A 158 -3.44 8.55 10.83
N ALA A 159 -3.54 7.54 9.95
CA ALA A 159 -3.96 7.77 8.58
C ALA A 159 -5.34 8.41 8.50
N VAL A 160 -6.32 7.91 9.27
CA VAL A 160 -7.68 8.47 9.34
C VAL A 160 -7.67 9.90 9.90
N GLU A 161 -6.85 10.20 10.91
CA GLU A 161 -6.71 11.57 11.42
C GLU A 161 -6.25 12.54 10.33
N VAL A 162 -5.23 12.16 9.55
CA VAL A 162 -4.74 12.96 8.42
C VAL A 162 -5.80 13.09 7.32
N PHE A 163 -6.48 11.98 6.96
CA PHE A 163 -7.48 11.95 5.89
C PHE A 163 -8.73 12.78 6.23
N LYS A 164 -9.15 12.79 7.52
CA LYS A 164 -10.24 13.66 8.02
C LYS A 164 -9.95 15.14 7.76
N LYS A 165 -8.68 15.55 7.78
CA LYS A 165 -8.27 16.91 7.47
C LYS A 165 -8.02 17.13 5.96
N ALA A 166 -7.60 16.09 5.24
CA ALA A 166 -7.34 16.17 3.81
C ALA A 166 -8.64 16.34 2.98
N LYS A 167 -9.68 15.54 3.28
CA LYS A 167 -10.91 15.53 2.47
C LYS A 167 -11.65 16.87 2.42
N PRO A 168 -11.86 17.62 3.50
CA PRO A 168 -12.49 18.95 3.45
C PRO A 168 -11.70 19.97 2.64
N GLU A 169 -10.39 19.76 2.46
CA GLU A 169 -9.52 20.61 1.67
C GLU A 169 -9.44 20.20 0.18
N GLY A 170 -10.26 19.23 -0.22
CA GLY A 170 -10.39 18.77 -1.61
C GLY A 170 -9.38 17.71 -2.04
N PHE A 171 -8.52 17.22 -1.15
CA PHE A 171 -7.59 16.15 -1.49
C PHE A 171 -8.32 14.80 -1.62
N LYS A 172 -7.95 14.02 -2.63
CA LYS A 172 -8.23 12.58 -2.63
C LYS A 172 -7.29 11.90 -1.64
N THR A 173 -7.71 10.75 -1.12
CA THR A 173 -6.95 10.01 -0.10
C THR A 173 -6.63 8.60 -0.57
N ALA A 174 -5.40 8.14 -0.29
CA ALA A 174 -4.90 6.87 -0.75
C ALA A 174 -4.29 6.03 0.38
N PHE A 175 -4.57 4.73 0.36
CA PHE A 175 -4.06 3.75 1.31
C PHE A 175 -3.28 2.66 0.55
N ILE A 176 -1.96 2.57 0.80
CA ILE A 176 -1.05 1.70 0.05
C ILE A 176 -0.58 0.57 0.97
N SER A 177 -1.23 -0.59 0.87
CA SER A 177 -1.18 -1.66 1.85
C SER A 177 -0.70 -3.01 1.28
N ASN A 178 -0.23 -3.88 2.16
CA ASN A 178 0.03 -5.29 1.85
C ASN A 178 -1.26 -6.15 1.79
N GLY A 179 -2.42 -5.56 2.11
CA GLY A 179 -3.71 -6.23 2.03
C GLY A 179 -4.05 -7.19 3.17
N ASN A 180 -3.29 -7.23 4.26
CA ASN A 180 -3.62 -8.09 5.41
C ASN A 180 -4.65 -7.41 6.34
N ALA A 181 -5.81 -6.99 5.80
CA ALA A 181 -6.83 -6.25 6.54
C ALA A 181 -7.82 -7.16 7.28
N THR A 182 -8.62 -6.55 8.14
CA THR A 182 -9.83 -7.14 8.74
C THR A 182 -11.06 -6.38 8.24
N PRO A 183 -12.26 -6.95 8.32
CA PRO A 183 -13.49 -6.19 8.05
C PRO A 183 -13.56 -4.90 8.86
N GLN A 184 -13.22 -4.95 10.15
CA GLN A 184 -13.26 -3.83 11.07
C GLN A 184 -12.39 -2.65 10.62
N VAL A 185 -11.15 -2.91 10.21
CA VAL A 185 -10.26 -1.82 9.75
C VAL A 185 -10.71 -1.25 8.41
N LEU A 186 -11.27 -2.06 7.51
CA LEU A 186 -11.81 -1.56 6.25
C LEU A 186 -13.06 -0.69 6.48
N ASP A 187 -13.95 -1.07 7.38
CA ASP A 187 -15.11 -0.27 7.76
C ASP A 187 -14.68 1.06 8.43
N TYR A 188 -13.63 1.03 9.26
CA TYR A 188 -13.04 2.21 9.88
C TYR A 188 -12.40 3.17 8.86
N LEU A 189 -11.73 2.64 7.82
CA LEU A 189 -11.06 3.40 6.77
C LEU A 189 -12.04 3.97 5.73
N ARG A 190 -13.14 3.23 5.41
CA ARG A 190 -13.99 3.52 4.24
C ARG A 190 -14.51 4.96 4.15
N PRO A 191 -14.97 5.61 5.22
CA PRO A 191 -15.47 6.98 5.14
C PRO A 191 -14.41 8.01 4.72
N TRP A 192 -13.14 7.69 4.91
CA TRP A 192 -12.01 8.62 4.81
C TRP A 192 -11.03 8.29 3.69
N THR A 193 -11.18 7.14 3.04
CA THR A 193 -10.24 6.64 2.02
C THR A 193 -10.94 6.49 0.68
N ASP A 194 -10.41 7.12 -0.36
CA ASP A 194 -10.94 7.05 -1.72
C ASP A 194 -10.31 5.88 -2.49
N CYS A 195 -8.97 5.78 -2.46
CA CYS A 195 -8.20 4.82 -3.24
C CYS A 195 -7.46 3.83 -2.33
N TYR A 196 -7.47 2.56 -2.70
CA TYR A 196 -6.81 1.49 -1.95
C TYR A 196 -5.94 0.65 -2.89
N LYS A 197 -4.65 0.61 -2.67
CA LYS A 197 -3.73 -0.23 -3.43
C LYS A 197 -3.32 -1.43 -2.58
N ILE A 198 -3.40 -2.64 -3.18
CA ILE A 198 -3.02 -3.89 -2.52
C ILE A 198 -1.80 -4.51 -3.18
N ASP A 199 -0.78 -4.83 -2.38
CA ASP A 199 0.32 -5.67 -2.83
C ASP A 199 -0.05 -7.16 -2.69
N LEU A 200 -0.50 -7.79 -3.78
CA LEU A 200 -0.67 -9.23 -3.86
C LEU A 200 0.69 -9.88 -4.15
N LYS A 201 1.33 -10.37 -3.11
CA LYS A 201 2.74 -10.78 -3.17
C LYS A 201 2.96 -12.20 -3.69
N SER A 202 1.95 -13.06 -3.59
CA SER A 202 1.98 -14.44 -4.07
C SER A 202 0.57 -15.06 -3.98
N MET A 203 0.35 -16.16 -4.69
CA MET A 203 -0.82 -17.04 -4.55
C MET A 203 -0.50 -18.31 -3.73
N SER A 204 0.68 -18.36 -3.13
CA SER A 204 1.19 -19.50 -2.38
C SER A 204 1.17 -19.25 -0.87
N ASP A 205 0.50 -20.13 -0.11
CA ASP A 205 0.57 -20.13 1.36
C ASP A 205 1.99 -20.27 1.87
N ARG A 206 2.83 -21.09 1.21
CA ARG A 206 4.23 -21.27 1.58
C ARG A 206 4.98 -19.94 1.52
N ASN A 207 4.80 -19.19 0.43
CA ASN A 207 5.43 -17.88 0.25
C ASN A 207 4.93 -16.89 1.31
N TYR A 208 3.61 -16.80 1.52
CA TYR A 208 3.06 -15.89 2.53
C TYR A 208 3.50 -16.22 3.95
N ARG A 209 3.66 -17.50 4.31
CA ARG A 209 4.22 -17.88 5.62
C ARG A 209 5.66 -17.38 5.80
N GLN A 210 6.47 -17.41 4.74
CA GLN A 210 7.82 -16.83 4.77
C GLN A 210 7.80 -15.30 4.95
N LEU A 211 6.74 -14.64 4.46
CA LEU A 211 6.54 -13.20 4.64
C LEU A 211 5.89 -12.86 5.99
N GLY A 212 5.43 -13.85 6.76
CA GLY A 212 4.72 -13.69 8.03
C GLY A 212 3.23 -13.43 7.89
N GLY A 213 2.62 -13.78 6.75
CA GLY A 213 1.20 -13.60 6.46
C GLY A 213 0.48 -14.89 6.10
N VAL A 214 -0.78 -14.74 5.68
CA VAL A 214 -1.65 -15.82 5.20
C VAL A 214 -2.32 -15.36 3.91
N VAL A 215 -2.14 -16.09 2.80
CA VAL A 215 -2.68 -15.67 1.49
C VAL A 215 -4.20 -15.49 1.53
N GLY A 216 -4.92 -16.37 2.20
CA GLY A 216 -6.38 -16.29 2.31
C GLY A 216 -6.90 -14.95 2.86
N ASN A 217 -6.18 -14.35 3.83
CA ASN A 217 -6.55 -13.03 4.36
C ASN A 217 -6.42 -11.93 3.30
N ILE A 218 -5.37 -12.00 2.47
CA ILE A 218 -5.13 -11.00 1.42
C ILE A 218 -6.18 -11.14 0.31
N LEU A 219 -6.47 -12.35 -0.13
CA LEU A 219 -7.49 -12.61 -1.15
C LEU A 219 -8.88 -12.15 -0.67
N GLU A 220 -9.20 -12.41 0.58
CA GLU A 220 -10.45 -11.91 1.16
C GLU A 220 -10.46 -10.38 1.25
N THR A 221 -9.32 -9.75 1.57
CA THR A 221 -9.21 -8.28 1.58
C THR A 221 -9.47 -7.67 0.20
N VAL A 222 -8.95 -8.25 -0.87
CA VAL A 222 -9.22 -7.78 -2.26
C VAL A 222 -10.73 -7.73 -2.51
N LYS A 223 -11.46 -8.81 -2.20
CA LYS A 223 -12.93 -8.84 -2.33
C LYS A 223 -13.61 -7.77 -1.48
N MET A 224 -13.23 -7.70 -0.19
CA MET A 224 -13.83 -6.75 0.75
C MET A 224 -13.57 -5.29 0.39
N VAL A 225 -12.42 -4.95 -0.17
CA VAL A 225 -12.07 -3.60 -0.65
C VAL A 225 -12.95 -3.25 -1.85
N HIS A 226 -13.09 -4.16 -2.81
CA HIS A 226 -13.95 -3.99 -3.98
C HIS A 226 -15.41 -3.81 -3.57
N GLU A 227 -15.96 -4.70 -2.74
CA GLU A 227 -17.35 -4.68 -2.27
C GLU A 227 -17.70 -3.40 -1.50
N ARG A 228 -16.73 -2.81 -0.79
CA ARG A 228 -16.92 -1.55 -0.06
C ARG A 228 -16.80 -0.31 -0.95
N GLY A 229 -16.51 -0.49 -2.23
CA GLY A 229 -16.46 0.60 -3.22
C GLY A 229 -15.28 1.54 -3.04
N PHE A 230 -14.14 1.07 -2.53
CA PHE A 230 -12.88 1.78 -2.71
C PHE A 230 -12.48 1.73 -4.19
N TRP A 231 -11.81 2.76 -4.70
CA TRP A 231 -11.07 2.57 -5.95
C TRP A 231 -9.87 1.69 -5.67
N GLU A 232 -9.80 0.54 -6.34
CA GLU A 232 -8.81 -0.50 -6.06
C GLU A 232 -7.85 -0.69 -7.24
N GLU A 233 -6.54 -0.72 -6.95
CA GLU A 233 -5.52 -1.20 -7.89
C GLU A 233 -4.63 -2.23 -7.20
N ILE A 234 -4.28 -3.31 -7.91
CA ILE A 234 -3.48 -4.42 -7.35
C ILE A 234 -2.09 -4.41 -7.96
N VAL A 235 -1.09 -4.65 -7.11
CA VAL A 235 0.32 -4.71 -7.51
C VAL A 235 0.90 -6.06 -7.15
N THR A 236 1.65 -6.65 -8.08
CA THR A 236 2.48 -7.84 -7.85
C THR A 236 3.91 -7.51 -8.24
N LEU A 237 4.81 -7.46 -7.25
CA LEU A 237 6.24 -7.45 -7.51
C LEU A 237 6.64 -8.85 -7.99
N VAL A 238 6.99 -8.98 -9.28
CA VAL A 238 7.35 -10.25 -9.89
C VAL A 238 8.82 -10.55 -9.53
N ILE A 239 9.05 -11.64 -8.81
CA ILE A 239 10.36 -12.01 -8.27
C ILE A 239 10.77 -13.35 -8.86
N PRO A 240 11.85 -13.42 -9.68
CA PRO A 240 12.32 -14.66 -10.27
C PRO A 240 12.62 -15.73 -9.21
N GLY A 241 12.05 -16.93 -9.40
CA GLY A 241 12.19 -18.06 -8.48
C GLY A 241 11.35 -17.98 -7.21
N PHE A 242 10.49 -16.94 -7.05
CA PHE A 242 9.60 -16.81 -5.89
C PHE A 242 8.12 -16.88 -6.28
N ASN A 243 7.67 -16.01 -7.20
CA ASN A 243 6.26 -15.90 -7.59
C ASN A 243 6.08 -15.69 -9.11
N ASP A 244 7.11 -15.94 -9.92
CA ASP A 244 7.16 -15.65 -11.37
C ASP A 244 6.75 -16.82 -12.27
N SER A 245 6.34 -17.97 -11.72
CA SER A 245 5.86 -19.09 -12.54
C SER A 245 4.55 -18.73 -13.25
N GLU A 246 4.34 -19.27 -14.46
CA GLU A 246 3.11 -19.04 -15.23
C GLU A 246 1.85 -19.43 -14.45
N ASP A 247 1.88 -20.55 -13.76
CA ASP A 247 0.77 -21.02 -12.92
C ASP A 247 0.46 -20.01 -11.79
N GLU A 248 1.50 -19.51 -11.13
CA GLU A 248 1.35 -18.49 -10.07
C GLU A 248 0.73 -17.20 -10.59
N LEU A 249 1.28 -16.66 -11.70
CA LEU A 249 0.78 -15.45 -12.33
C LEU A 249 -0.62 -15.62 -12.89
N LYS A 250 -0.90 -16.79 -13.49
CA LYS A 250 -2.24 -17.11 -13.99
C LYS A 250 -3.27 -17.18 -12.85
N ARG A 251 -2.95 -17.84 -11.75
CA ARG A 251 -3.84 -17.89 -10.57
C ARG A 251 -4.11 -16.50 -10.01
N ALA A 252 -3.09 -15.61 -9.97
CA ALA A 252 -3.28 -14.23 -9.54
C ALA A 252 -4.21 -13.47 -10.50
N ALA A 253 -3.97 -13.56 -11.80
CA ALA A 253 -4.79 -12.91 -12.80
C ALA A 253 -6.25 -13.43 -12.82
N ASP A 254 -6.45 -14.75 -12.79
CA ASP A 254 -7.78 -15.37 -12.72
C ASP A 254 -8.54 -14.94 -11.46
N PHE A 255 -7.85 -14.85 -10.32
CA PHE A 255 -8.46 -14.40 -9.07
C PHE A 255 -8.89 -12.93 -9.17
N ILE A 256 -8.01 -12.02 -9.63
CA ILE A 256 -8.34 -10.61 -9.78
C ILE A 256 -9.50 -10.42 -10.74
N ALA A 257 -9.46 -11.10 -11.92
CA ALA A 257 -10.54 -11.05 -12.90
C ALA A 257 -11.87 -11.59 -12.36
N SER A 258 -11.83 -12.58 -11.45
CA SER A 258 -13.04 -13.13 -10.80
C SER A 258 -13.69 -12.15 -9.84
N VAL A 259 -12.93 -11.21 -9.26
CA VAL A 259 -13.47 -10.11 -8.43
C VAL A 259 -14.01 -9.01 -9.34
N SER A 260 -13.19 -8.50 -10.25
CA SER A 260 -13.62 -7.59 -11.30
C SER A 260 -12.58 -7.52 -12.42
N PRO A 261 -12.95 -7.65 -13.71
CA PRO A 261 -12.04 -7.44 -14.83
C PRO A 261 -11.59 -5.97 -14.97
N ASP A 262 -12.22 -5.05 -14.26
CA ASP A 262 -11.94 -3.63 -14.28
C ASP A 262 -10.84 -3.21 -13.28
N ILE A 263 -10.44 -4.08 -12.37
CA ILE A 263 -9.35 -3.82 -11.42
C ILE A 263 -8.02 -3.77 -12.18
N PRO A 264 -7.29 -2.64 -12.16
CA PRO A 264 -5.97 -2.57 -12.77
C PRO A 264 -4.97 -3.46 -12.02
N TRP A 265 -4.25 -4.29 -12.77
CA TRP A 265 -3.18 -5.12 -12.23
C TRP A 265 -1.81 -4.63 -12.70
N HIS A 266 -0.96 -4.27 -11.75
CA HIS A 266 0.40 -3.82 -12.01
C HIS A 266 1.39 -4.94 -11.69
N VAL A 267 2.07 -5.47 -12.71
CA VAL A 267 3.20 -6.36 -12.54
C VAL A 267 4.48 -5.53 -12.58
N THR A 268 5.27 -5.52 -11.51
CA THR A 268 6.42 -4.64 -11.37
C THR A 268 7.71 -5.42 -11.24
N ALA A 269 8.80 -4.88 -11.81
CA ALA A 269 10.10 -5.52 -11.76
C ALA A 269 10.71 -5.45 -10.36
N PHE A 270 11.17 -6.59 -9.88
CA PHE A 270 12.03 -6.73 -8.72
C PHE A 270 13.48 -6.39 -9.06
N HIS A 271 14.16 -5.75 -8.14
CA HIS A 271 15.61 -5.68 -8.04
C HIS A 271 16.04 -6.16 -6.66
N GLN A 272 17.26 -6.66 -6.55
CA GLN A 272 17.82 -7.11 -5.28
C GLN A 272 17.79 -5.98 -4.26
N ASP A 273 17.26 -6.28 -3.08
CA ASP A 273 17.17 -5.34 -1.96
C ASP A 273 17.10 -6.09 -0.63
N TYR A 274 17.47 -5.43 0.46
CA TYR A 274 17.43 -5.91 1.83
C TYR A 274 18.12 -7.29 1.97
N ASN A 275 17.40 -8.33 2.35
CA ASN A 275 17.91 -9.68 2.58
C ASN A 275 17.72 -10.62 1.38
N MET A 276 17.16 -10.15 0.26
CA MET A 276 16.99 -10.96 -0.96
C MET A 276 17.99 -10.52 -2.03
N THR A 277 19.20 -11.04 -1.93
CA THR A 277 20.36 -10.65 -2.76
C THR A 277 20.78 -11.72 -3.77
N GLU A 278 20.21 -12.94 -3.69
CA GLU A 278 20.58 -14.06 -4.56
C GLU A 278 19.68 -14.20 -5.79
N ASN A 279 18.45 -13.67 -5.74
CA ASN A 279 17.52 -13.75 -6.85
C ASN A 279 17.95 -12.81 -7.99
N ALA A 280 17.79 -13.24 -9.23
CA ALA A 280 18.02 -12.36 -10.38
C ALA A 280 17.00 -11.21 -10.42
N ASN A 281 17.39 -10.07 -10.99
CA ASN A 281 16.45 -8.98 -11.26
C ASN A 281 15.44 -9.40 -12.34
N THR A 282 14.24 -8.90 -12.26
CA THR A 282 13.17 -9.19 -13.24
C THR A 282 13.49 -8.52 -14.58
N THR A 283 13.32 -9.26 -15.66
CA THR A 283 13.52 -8.75 -17.02
C THR A 283 12.26 -8.15 -17.62
N ALA A 284 12.42 -7.41 -18.71
CA ALA A 284 11.28 -6.85 -19.45
C ALA A 284 10.39 -7.96 -20.05
N GLU A 285 11.01 -9.03 -20.56
CA GLU A 285 10.31 -10.18 -21.16
C GLU A 285 9.43 -10.89 -20.12
N GLN A 286 9.90 -11.05 -18.89
CA GLN A 286 9.13 -11.64 -17.79
C GLN A 286 7.91 -10.78 -17.45
N LEU A 287 8.04 -9.45 -17.43
CA LEU A 287 6.90 -8.55 -17.18
C LEU A 287 5.92 -8.55 -18.35
N ILE A 288 6.40 -8.50 -19.59
CA ILE A 288 5.55 -8.57 -20.80
C ILE A 288 4.72 -9.86 -20.76
N ARG A 289 5.36 -11.00 -20.47
CA ARG A 289 4.66 -12.28 -20.35
C ARG A 289 3.60 -12.26 -19.24
N ALA A 290 3.92 -11.67 -18.06
CA ALA A 290 2.95 -11.53 -16.98
C ALA A 290 1.75 -10.68 -17.40
N CYS A 291 1.98 -9.61 -18.17
CA CYS A 291 0.90 -8.78 -18.73
C CYS A 291 0.04 -9.57 -19.74
N GLU A 292 0.65 -10.37 -20.59
CA GLU A 292 -0.06 -11.24 -21.55
C GLU A 292 -0.94 -12.26 -20.83
N ILE A 293 -0.44 -12.87 -19.74
CA ILE A 293 -1.20 -13.77 -18.88
C ILE A 293 -2.41 -13.04 -18.28
N GLY A 294 -2.21 -11.81 -17.75
CA GLY A 294 -3.29 -11.00 -17.19
C GLY A 294 -4.39 -10.67 -18.21
N ARG A 295 -3.99 -10.27 -19.42
CA ARG A 295 -4.93 -10.02 -20.52
C ARG A 295 -5.65 -11.31 -20.93
N GLY A 296 -4.94 -12.43 -20.99
CA GLY A 296 -5.50 -13.76 -21.31
C GLY A 296 -6.52 -14.25 -20.28
N ALA A 297 -6.38 -13.85 -19.02
CA ALA A 297 -7.35 -14.10 -17.95
C ALA A 297 -8.58 -13.17 -17.98
N GLY A 298 -8.61 -12.18 -18.87
CA GLY A 298 -9.76 -11.28 -19.07
C GLY A 298 -9.64 -9.93 -18.37
N LEU A 299 -8.52 -9.60 -17.73
CA LEU A 299 -8.30 -8.28 -17.15
C LEU A 299 -8.26 -7.21 -18.26
N LYS A 300 -9.00 -6.12 -18.09
CA LYS A 300 -9.04 -5.02 -19.06
C LYS A 300 -7.82 -4.10 -18.96
N PHE A 301 -7.20 -4.00 -17.79
CA PHE A 301 -6.10 -3.10 -17.52
C PHE A 301 -4.96 -3.84 -16.82
N VAL A 302 -3.85 -4.03 -17.52
CA VAL A 302 -2.65 -4.68 -17.01
C VAL A 302 -1.45 -3.82 -17.37
N TYR A 303 -0.60 -3.56 -16.39
CA TYR A 303 0.54 -2.66 -16.51
C TYR A 303 1.84 -3.31 -16.07
N ALA A 304 2.93 -2.99 -16.78
CA ALA A 304 4.29 -3.36 -16.40
C ALA A 304 5.02 -2.12 -15.83
N GLY A 305 5.57 -2.24 -14.62
CA GLY A 305 6.22 -1.13 -13.91
C GLY A 305 7.70 -1.38 -13.59
N ASN A 306 8.39 -0.32 -13.17
CA ASN A 306 9.80 -0.28 -12.77
C ASN A 306 10.85 -0.54 -13.88
N LEU A 307 10.45 -0.62 -15.15
CA LEU A 307 11.34 -0.74 -16.32
C LEU A 307 10.93 0.27 -17.41
N PRO A 308 11.06 1.58 -17.16
CA PRO A 308 10.55 2.61 -18.06
C PRO A 308 11.14 2.51 -19.49
N GLY A 309 10.27 2.58 -20.51
CA GLY A 309 10.61 2.53 -21.92
C GLY A 309 11.01 1.14 -22.43
N ARG A 310 10.97 0.09 -21.59
CA ARG A 310 11.42 -1.26 -21.96
C ARG A 310 10.27 -2.28 -22.14
N VAL A 311 9.07 -1.92 -21.74
CA VAL A 311 7.92 -2.83 -21.72
C VAL A 311 6.84 -2.44 -22.75
N GLY A 312 7.14 -1.50 -23.63
CA GLY A 312 6.29 -1.11 -24.77
C GLY A 312 4.92 -0.60 -24.35
N ARG A 313 3.87 -1.15 -24.94
CA ARG A 313 2.48 -0.72 -24.68
C ARG A 313 2.03 -0.89 -23.22
N TRP A 314 2.70 -1.73 -22.42
CA TRP A 314 2.28 -2.09 -21.07
C TRP A 314 2.54 -1.00 -20.02
N GLU A 315 3.19 0.11 -20.39
CA GLU A 315 3.22 1.33 -19.57
C GLU A 315 1.97 2.20 -19.74
N ASN A 316 1.22 2.01 -20.83
CA ASN A 316 0.20 2.92 -21.30
C ASN A 316 -1.21 2.40 -21.02
N THR A 317 -2.17 3.31 -20.92
CA THR A 317 -3.60 2.97 -20.84
C THR A 317 -4.22 3.02 -22.23
N TYR A 318 -4.85 1.92 -22.63
CA TYR A 318 -5.61 1.82 -23.87
C TYR A 318 -7.10 1.60 -23.56
N CYS A 319 -7.95 2.11 -24.43
CA CYS A 319 -9.38 1.84 -24.37
C CYS A 319 -9.65 0.34 -24.57
N PRO A 320 -10.36 -0.34 -23.66
CA PRO A 320 -10.61 -1.78 -23.81
C PRO A 320 -11.55 -2.13 -24.98
N ALA A 321 -12.35 -1.17 -25.46
CA ALA A 321 -13.31 -1.37 -26.55
C ALA A 321 -12.73 -1.08 -27.94
N CYS A 322 -11.90 -0.03 -28.11
CA CYS A 322 -11.44 0.42 -29.43
C CYS A 322 -9.91 0.53 -29.57
N ASP A 323 -9.15 0.14 -28.56
CA ASP A 323 -7.67 0.16 -28.48
C ASP A 323 -7.04 1.56 -28.71
N GLU A 324 -7.81 2.65 -28.53
CA GLU A 324 -7.26 4.01 -28.56
C GLU A 324 -6.27 4.22 -27.41
N LEU A 325 -5.14 4.87 -27.68
CA LEU A 325 -4.15 5.24 -26.66
C LEU A 325 -4.68 6.41 -25.83
N LEU A 326 -5.13 6.11 -24.61
CA LEU A 326 -5.76 7.08 -23.70
C LEU A 326 -4.79 7.82 -22.81
N VAL A 327 -3.79 7.10 -22.27
CA VAL A 327 -2.73 7.70 -21.45
C VAL A 327 -1.39 7.12 -21.87
N GLU A 328 -0.51 7.99 -22.35
CA GLU A 328 0.87 7.64 -22.71
C GLU A 328 1.80 7.97 -21.56
N ARG A 329 2.58 6.97 -21.13
CA ARG A 329 3.53 7.09 -20.02
C ARG A 329 4.96 6.73 -20.45
N TYR A 330 5.91 7.34 -19.74
CA TYR A 330 7.28 6.89 -19.68
C TYR A 330 7.71 6.88 -18.21
N GLY A 331 7.74 5.71 -17.60
CA GLY A 331 7.86 5.55 -16.16
C GLY A 331 6.70 6.24 -15.42
N TYR A 332 7.04 7.25 -14.62
CA TYR A 332 6.04 7.99 -13.84
C TYR A 332 5.61 9.30 -14.50
N VAL A 333 6.07 9.58 -15.73
CA VAL A 333 5.75 10.81 -16.45
C VAL A 333 4.67 10.55 -17.48
N ILE A 334 3.57 11.28 -17.40
CA ILE A 334 2.52 11.30 -18.43
C ILE A 334 2.95 12.21 -19.57
N ARG A 335 3.04 11.66 -20.79
CA ARG A 335 3.35 12.39 -22.02
C ARG A 335 2.10 12.89 -22.73
N LYS A 336 1.02 12.12 -22.64
CA LYS A 336 -0.27 12.43 -23.26
C LYS A 336 -1.40 11.80 -22.44
N MET A 337 -2.49 12.53 -22.26
CA MET A 337 -3.73 12.02 -21.65
C MET A 337 -4.93 12.60 -22.41
N ILE A 338 -5.81 11.74 -22.89
CA ILE A 338 -7.02 12.13 -23.62
C ILE A 338 -8.30 11.55 -23.00
N VAL A 339 -8.21 10.82 -21.91
CA VAL A 339 -9.39 10.42 -21.11
C VAL A 339 -10.12 11.68 -20.69
N THR A 340 -11.45 11.73 -20.85
CA THR A 340 -12.25 12.87 -20.43
C THR A 340 -12.28 12.98 -18.90
N LYS A 341 -12.69 14.13 -18.37
CA LYS A 341 -12.85 14.34 -16.92
C LYS A 341 -13.89 13.38 -16.31
N GLU A 342 -14.82 12.94 -17.12
CA GLU A 342 -15.87 11.97 -16.77
C GLU A 342 -15.39 10.52 -16.86
N GLY A 343 -14.12 10.30 -17.25
CA GLY A 343 -13.53 8.96 -17.39
C GLY A 343 -14.01 8.24 -18.63
N GLU A 344 -14.10 8.92 -19.79
CA GLU A 344 -14.55 8.29 -21.04
C GLU A 344 -13.46 8.34 -22.12
N CYS A 345 -13.50 7.31 -22.98
CA CYS A 345 -12.74 7.31 -24.22
C CYS A 345 -13.32 8.36 -25.20
N PRO A 346 -12.56 9.37 -25.66
CA PRO A 346 -13.09 10.39 -26.56
C PRO A 346 -13.46 9.87 -27.96
N LYS A 347 -13.00 8.64 -28.32
CA LYS A 347 -13.24 8.03 -29.63
C LYS A 347 -14.52 7.21 -29.69
N CYS A 348 -14.84 6.46 -28.63
CA CYS A 348 -15.96 5.52 -28.64
C CYS A 348 -16.90 5.64 -27.43
N ALA A 349 -16.65 6.60 -26.53
CA ALA A 349 -17.41 6.85 -25.31
C ALA A 349 -17.41 5.67 -24.30
N GLU A 350 -16.53 4.68 -24.45
CA GLU A 350 -16.36 3.62 -23.46
C GLU A 350 -15.95 4.22 -22.13
N LYS A 351 -16.58 3.77 -21.04
CA LYS A 351 -16.22 4.17 -19.67
C LYS A 351 -14.91 3.48 -19.26
N ILE A 352 -13.99 4.31 -18.78
CA ILE A 352 -12.73 3.85 -18.23
C ILE A 352 -12.84 3.96 -16.71
N PRO A 353 -12.95 2.83 -15.99
CA PRO A 353 -13.05 2.85 -14.53
C PRO A 353 -11.87 3.57 -13.89
N GLY A 354 -12.15 4.39 -12.87
CA GLY A 354 -11.09 5.18 -12.21
C GLY A 354 -11.61 6.37 -11.43
N VAL A 355 -10.69 7.11 -10.83
CA VAL A 355 -10.90 8.42 -10.18
C VAL A 355 -10.16 9.46 -11.03
N TRP A 356 -10.88 10.15 -11.91
CA TRP A 356 -10.29 11.02 -12.94
C TRP A 356 -10.29 12.49 -12.57
N SER A 357 -11.01 12.87 -11.49
CA SER A 357 -11.12 14.25 -10.98
C SER A 357 -11.38 14.29 -9.47
#